data_a614f91c1f653818208d149da8d6e473
#
_entry.id   a614f91c1f653818208d149da8d6e473
#
_cell.length_a   1.000
_cell.length_b   1.000
_cell.length_c   1.000
_cell.angle_alpha   90.00
_cell.angle_beta   90.00
_cell.angle_gamma   90.00
#
_symmetry.space_group_name_H-M   'P 1'
#
loop_
_entity.id
_entity.type
_entity.pdbx_description
1 polymer ?
#
loop_
_entity_poly.entity_id
_entity_poly.type
_entity_poly.pdbx_seq_one_letter_code
_entity_poly.pdbx_strand_id
1 'polypeptide(L)'
;SDLVCGNYHILLIMSRFGIALGFGDRTVDEVCCQSGVDTATFLAVVNLLYDEGTTTVDCRNVSLEAFLRYLHNSHDYFLQYRLPDIRRKLSEAVACGRDGIAEAIIRFFDDYAAEVHKHMMYEEETVFPYVRQLLTGECPAGYDIETFHRQHDQIDLVLPHQRRQRVLIGRLPDQIEAKRTELKNILIKYYPASESCGKEMNGVLFDIFLCESELASHNDLENRLFIPAVAEVERKIRDAR
;
A
#
# COMPACT_ATOMS: atom_id res chain seq x y z
N SER A 1 22.31 -0.95 -10.52
CA SER A 1 22.33 0.47 -10.07
C SER A 1 21.39 1.34 -10.90
N ASP A 2 21.41 1.21 -12.24
CA ASP A 2 20.69 2.12 -13.16
C ASP A 2 19.17 2.13 -12.96
N LEU A 3 18.59 0.97 -12.70
CA LEU A 3 17.17 0.84 -12.39
C LEU A 3 16.77 1.68 -11.15
N VAL A 4 17.53 1.58 -10.07
CA VAL A 4 17.30 2.32 -8.83
C VAL A 4 17.58 3.81 -8.99
N CYS A 5 18.65 4.17 -9.70
CA CYS A 5 18.98 5.57 -9.99
C CYS A 5 17.95 6.23 -10.91
N GLY A 6 17.31 5.46 -11.80
CA GLY A 6 16.23 5.93 -12.66
C GLY A 6 14.90 6.14 -11.91
N ASN A 7 14.66 5.35 -10.86
CA ASN A 7 13.48 5.49 -10.01
C ASN A 7 13.76 5.01 -8.58
N TYR A 8 13.90 5.96 -7.67
CA TYR A 8 14.23 5.68 -6.26
C TYR A 8 13.13 4.93 -5.50
N HIS A 9 11.87 4.93 -5.96
CA HIS A 9 10.79 4.15 -5.36
C HIS A 9 11.06 2.63 -5.42
N ILE A 10 11.92 2.18 -6.34
CA ILE A 10 12.36 0.79 -6.41
C ILE A 10 13.07 0.35 -5.12
N LEU A 11 13.69 1.26 -4.38
CA LEU A 11 14.27 0.96 -3.07
C LEU A 11 13.23 0.41 -2.09
N LEU A 12 12.02 0.97 -2.09
CA LEU A 12 10.94 0.49 -1.24
C LEU A 12 10.45 -0.89 -1.69
N ILE A 13 10.35 -1.11 -3.00
CA ILE A 13 9.98 -2.42 -3.56
C ILE A 13 11.02 -3.46 -3.16
N MET A 14 12.31 -3.17 -3.35
CA MET A 14 13.40 -4.06 -2.94
C MET A 14 13.35 -4.39 -1.45
N SER A 15 13.16 -3.37 -0.61
CA SER A 15 13.04 -3.54 0.85
C SER A 15 11.89 -4.47 1.21
N ARG A 16 10.72 -4.32 0.59
CA ARG A 16 9.53 -5.16 0.81
C ARG A 16 9.73 -6.60 0.32
N PHE A 17 10.54 -6.81 -0.72
CA PHE A 17 10.97 -8.16 -1.12
C PHE A 17 12.11 -8.73 -0.26
N GLY A 18 12.64 -7.96 0.70
CA GLY A 18 13.79 -8.36 1.51
C GLY A 18 15.13 -8.32 0.77
N ILE A 19 15.22 -7.60 -0.33
CA ILE A 19 16.44 -7.45 -1.12
C ILE A 19 17.31 -6.35 -0.48
N ALA A 20 18.48 -6.74 0.02
CA ALA A 20 19.44 -5.83 0.62
C ALA A 20 20.21 -5.04 -0.44
N LEU A 21 20.67 -3.85 -0.08
CA LEU A 21 21.64 -3.07 -0.88
C LEU A 21 23.04 -3.72 -0.86
N GLY A 22 23.93 -3.25 -1.72
CA GLY A 22 25.31 -3.78 -1.82
C GLY A 22 25.46 -4.95 -2.80
N PHE A 23 24.56 -5.05 -3.76
CA PHE A 23 24.53 -6.11 -4.78
C PHE A 23 25.60 -5.95 -5.88
N GLY A 24 26.39 -4.86 -5.89
CA GLY A 24 27.45 -4.62 -6.88
C GLY A 24 26.90 -4.48 -8.31
N ASP A 25 27.59 -5.10 -9.26
CA ASP A 25 27.26 -5.08 -10.70
C ASP A 25 26.38 -6.26 -11.14
N ARG A 26 25.73 -6.94 -10.19
CA ARG A 26 24.86 -8.09 -10.48
C ARG A 26 23.63 -7.67 -11.25
N THR A 27 23.16 -8.59 -12.09
CA THR A 27 21.87 -8.45 -12.79
C THR A 27 20.69 -8.55 -11.82
N VAL A 28 19.51 -8.12 -12.25
CA VAL A 28 18.26 -8.23 -11.47
C VAL A 28 17.99 -9.68 -11.11
N ASP A 29 18.18 -10.60 -12.06
CA ASP A 29 17.95 -12.03 -11.85
C ASP A 29 18.88 -12.63 -10.80
N GLU A 30 20.17 -12.31 -10.87
CA GLU A 30 21.16 -12.75 -9.87
C GLU A 30 20.86 -12.24 -8.47
N VAL A 31 20.40 -10.98 -8.36
CA VAL A 31 20.03 -10.37 -7.08
C VAL A 31 18.75 -11.01 -6.52
N CYS A 32 17.74 -11.22 -7.34
CA CYS A 32 16.50 -11.89 -6.95
C CYS A 32 16.79 -13.33 -6.52
N CYS A 33 17.52 -14.09 -7.32
CA CYS A 33 17.90 -15.47 -7.01
C CYS A 33 18.65 -15.58 -5.68
N GLN A 34 19.63 -14.70 -5.45
CA GLN A 34 20.42 -14.68 -4.21
C GLN A 34 19.56 -14.33 -2.98
N SER A 35 18.53 -13.50 -3.16
CA SER A 35 17.61 -13.09 -2.09
C SER A 35 16.43 -14.05 -1.91
N GLY A 36 16.35 -15.14 -2.69
CA GLY A 36 15.22 -16.06 -2.68
C GLY A 36 13.91 -15.43 -3.14
N VAL A 37 13.99 -14.46 -4.06
CA VAL A 37 12.86 -13.73 -4.63
C VAL A 37 12.60 -14.26 -6.04
N ASP A 38 11.32 -14.49 -6.35
CA ASP A 38 10.89 -14.82 -7.70
C ASP A 38 11.05 -13.61 -8.62
N THR A 39 11.94 -13.74 -9.62
CA THR A 39 12.30 -12.64 -10.53
C THR A 39 11.11 -12.16 -11.34
N ALA A 40 10.23 -13.06 -11.79
CA ALA A 40 9.05 -12.68 -12.56
C ALA A 40 8.08 -11.85 -11.73
N THR A 41 7.84 -12.24 -10.47
CA THR A 41 7.00 -11.48 -9.53
C THR A 41 7.62 -10.12 -9.21
N PHE A 42 8.93 -10.05 -8.96
CA PHE A 42 9.62 -8.78 -8.74
C PHE A 42 9.46 -7.82 -9.92
N LEU A 43 9.71 -8.30 -11.13
CA LEU A 43 9.58 -7.50 -12.35
C LEU A 43 8.12 -7.11 -12.63
N ALA A 44 7.13 -7.98 -12.34
CA ALA A 44 5.73 -7.65 -12.46
C ALA A 44 5.34 -6.47 -11.56
N VAL A 45 5.79 -6.48 -10.30
CA VAL A 45 5.55 -5.39 -9.33
C VAL A 45 6.25 -4.10 -9.78
N VAL A 46 7.52 -4.17 -10.17
CA VAL A 46 8.29 -3.00 -10.65
C VAL A 46 7.64 -2.39 -11.89
N ASN A 47 7.30 -3.21 -12.88
CA ASN A 47 6.70 -2.74 -14.12
C ASN A 47 5.34 -2.10 -13.88
N LEU A 48 4.49 -2.69 -13.01
CA LEU A 48 3.18 -2.13 -12.71
C LEU A 48 3.28 -0.74 -12.06
N LEU A 49 4.22 -0.57 -11.13
CA LEU A 49 4.40 0.70 -10.42
C LEU A 49 5.19 1.73 -11.22
N TYR A 50 6.00 1.28 -12.19
CA TYR A 50 6.82 2.16 -13.02
C TYR A 50 6.07 2.69 -14.25
N ASP A 51 5.18 1.90 -14.84
CA ASP A 51 4.57 2.15 -16.15
C ASP A 51 3.19 2.84 -16.03
N GLU A 52 3.02 3.74 -15.10
CA GLU A 52 1.84 4.64 -14.94
C GLU A 52 0.49 4.11 -15.52
N GLY A 53 0.35 2.78 -15.60
CA GLY A 53 -0.93 2.14 -15.93
C GLY A 53 -1.16 1.73 -17.38
N THR A 54 -0.15 1.74 -18.24
CA THR A 54 -0.30 1.39 -19.67
C THR A 54 -0.08 -0.09 -19.95
N THR A 55 0.71 -0.80 -19.15
CA THR A 55 1.02 -2.22 -19.38
C THR A 55 -0.01 -3.15 -18.75
N THR A 56 -0.54 -4.06 -19.54
CA THR A 56 -1.27 -5.24 -19.04
C THR A 56 -0.26 -6.22 -18.45
N VAL A 57 -0.18 -6.30 -17.14
CA VAL A 57 0.70 -7.27 -16.46
C VAL A 57 0.13 -8.68 -16.63
N ASP A 58 0.95 -9.61 -17.10
CA ASP A 58 0.57 -11.01 -17.19
C ASP A 58 0.62 -11.68 -15.80
N CYS A 59 -0.54 -11.78 -15.16
CA CYS A 59 -0.70 -12.36 -13.83
C CYS A 59 -0.37 -13.86 -13.76
N ARG A 60 -0.25 -14.56 -14.91
CA ARG A 60 -0.06 -16.02 -14.96
C ARG A 60 1.31 -16.47 -14.48
N ASN A 61 2.30 -15.59 -14.54
CA ASN A 61 3.69 -15.86 -14.18
C ASN A 61 4.07 -15.33 -12.80
N VAL A 62 3.10 -14.86 -12.02
CA VAL A 62 3.33 -14.31 -10.67
C VAL A 62 3.27 -15.43 -9.65
N SER A 63 4.29 -15.55 -8.82
CA SER A 63 4.29 -16.40 -7.64
C SER A 63 3.45 -15.77 -6.53
N LEU A 64 2.26 -16.34 -6.27
CA LEU A 64 1.39 -15.86 -5.19
C LEU A 64 2.07 -15.93 -3.81
N GLU A 65 2.92 -16.94 -3.57
CA GLU A 65 3.65 -17.04 -2.32
C GLU A 65 4.66 -15.89 -2.15
N ALA A 66 5.41 -15.56 -3.20
CA ALA A 66 6.32 -14.42 -3.19
C ALA A 66 5.57 -13.10 -3.04
N PHE A 67 4.39 -13.00 -3.66
CA PHE A 67 3.57 -11.80 -3.58
C PHE A 67 2.91 -11.62 -2.20
N LEU A 68 2.39 -12.69 -1.59
CA LEU A 68 1.91 -12.65 -0.20
C LEU A 68 2.99 -12.18 0.76
N ARG A 69 4.23 -12.65 0.60
CA ARG A 69 5.35 -12.19 1.42
C ARG A 69 5.64 -10.69 1.20
N TYR A 70 5.57 -10.23 -0.03
CA TYR A 70 5.73 -8.80 -0.36
C TYR A 70 4.64 -7.94 0.30
N LEU A 71 3.36 -8.35 0.23
CA LEU A 71 2.25 -7.64 0.85
C LEU A 71 2.39 -7.64 2.38
N HIS A 72 2.71 -8.77 2.99
CA HIS A 72 2.96 -8.87 4.42
C HIS A 72 4.08 -7.91 4.89
N ASN A 73 5.22 -7.90 4.20
CA ASN A 73 6.32 -6.96 4.50
C ASN A 73 5.91 -5.50 4.28
N SER A 74 4.99 -5.25 3.36
CA SER A 74 4.42 -3.91 3.15
C SER A 74 3.55 -3.48 4.33
N HIS A 75 2.71 -4.39 4.87
CA HIS A 75 1.92 -4.16 6.07
C HIS A 75 2.80 -3.85 7.28
N ASP A 76 3.84 -4.65 7.51
CA ASP A 76 4.81 -4.41 8.56
C ASP A 76 5.47 -3.03 8.44
N TYR A 77 5.88 -2.65 7.22
CA TYR A 77 6.44 -1.34 6.97
C TYR A 77 5.47 -0.21 7.34
N PHE A 78 4.20 -0.29 6.90
CA PHE A 78 3.23 0.76 7.19
C PHE A 78 2.86 0.80 8.67
N LEU A 79 2.54 -0.35 9.28
CA LEU A 79 1.99 -0.41 10.62
C LEU A 79 3.05 -0.25 11.71
N GLN A 80 4.26 -0.77 11.50
CA GLN A 80 5.29 -0.78 12.54
C GLN A 80 6.33 0.32 12.38
N TYR A 81 6.44 0.92 11.18
CA TYR A 81 7.43 1.95 10.93
C TYR A 81 6.83 3.26 10.42
N ARG A 82 6.14 3.26 9.28
CA ARG A 82 5.77 4.49 8.57
C ARG A 82 4.74 5.33 9.33
N LEU A 83 3.63 4.73 9.71
CA LEU A 83 2.57 5.44 10.46
C LEU A 83 3.04 5.87 11.86
N PRO A 84 3.73 5.03 12.66
CA PRO A 84 4.29 5.47 13.94
C PRO A 84 5.31 6.62 13.82
N ASP A 85 6.17 6.62 12.79
CA ASP A 85 7.14 7.70 12.59
C ASP A 85 6.45 9.03 12.24
N ILE A 86 5.46 8.99 11.33
CA ILE A 86 4.66 10.18 11.01
C ILE A 86 3.94 10.71 12.26
N ARG A 87 3.32 9.82 13.04
CA ARG A 87 2.64 10.22 14.29
C ARG A 87 3.59 10.89 15.28
N ARG A 88 4.77 10.34 15.47
CA ARG A 88 5.80 10.91 16.34
C ARG A 88 6.19 12.32 15.86
N LYS A 89 6.55 12.46 14.58
CA LYS A 89 6.91 13.76 13.98
C LYS A 89 5.76 14.75 14.06
N LEU A 90 4.52 14.32 13.84
CA LEU A 90 3.33 15.14 13.96
C LEU A 90 3.17 15.66 15.39
N SER A 91 3.34 14.78 16.39
CA SER A 91 3.25 15.16 17.81
C SER A 91 4.33 16.19 18.18
N GLU A 92 5.55 16.02 17.67
CA GLU A 92 6.66 16.98 17.87
C GLU A 92 6.36 18.33 17.22
N ALA A 93 5.85 18.33 15.97
CA ALA A 93 5.53 19.55 15.23
C ALA A 93 4.37 20.34 15.87
N VAL A 94 3.33 19.65 16.40
CA VAL A 94 2.20 20.34 17.04
C VAL A 94 2.47 20.75 18.48
N ALA A 95 3.44 20.15 19.18
CA ALA A 95 3.80 20.50 20.55
C ALA A 95 4.30 21.95 20.70
N CYS A 96 4.77 22.56 19.62
CA CYS A 96 5.16 23.96 19.56
C CYS A 96 3.95 24.92 19.55
N GLY A 97 2.75 24.46 19.22
CA GLY A 97 1.50 25.23 19.22
C GLY A 97 0.84 25.22 20.61
N ARG A 98 0.21 26.34 21.00
CA ARG A 98 -0.46 26.46 22.31
C ARG A 98 -1.97 26.23 22.24
N ASP A 99 -2.53 25.82 21.10
CA ASP A 99 -3.96 25.82 20.84
C ASP A 99 -4.52 24.41 20.78
N GLY A 100 -5.79 24.23 21.19
CA GLY A 100 -6.50 22.94 21.19
C GLY A 100 -6.65 22.25 19.82
N ILE A 101 -6.18 22.88 18.75
CA ILE A 101 -6.07 22.33 17.39
C ILE A 101 -5.10 21.14 17.35
N ALA A 102 -4.02 21.17 18.16
CA ALA A 102 -3.02 20.12 18.20
C ALA A 102 -3.62 18.73 18.51
N GLU A 103 -4.51 18.67 19.53
CA GLU A 103 -5.18 17.43 19.91
C GLU A 103 -6.13 16.92 18.82
N ALA A 104 -6.82 17.83 18.13
CA ALA A 104 -7.69 17.48 17.02
C ALA A 104 -6.92 16.87 15.85
N ILE A 105 -5.78 17.48 15.49
CA ILE A 105 -4.89 17.00 14.42
C ILE A 105 -4.37 15.58 14.72
N ILE A 106 -3.89 15.35 15.93
CA ILE A 106 -3.38 14.03 16.34
C ILE A 106 -4.52 12.99 16.30
N ARG A 107 -5.70 13.35 16.80
CA ARG A 107 -6.87 12.45 16.78
C ARG A 107 -7.26 12.06 15.35
N PHE A 108 -7.31 13.01 14.42
CA PHE A 108 -7.60 12.72 13.01
C PHE A 108 -6.56 11.79 12.39
N PHE A 109 -5.28 11.98 12.74
CA PHE A 109 -4.25 11.07 12.25
C PHE A 109 -4.38 9.68 12.89
N ASP A 110 -4.65 9.60 14.19
CA ASP A 110 -4.87 8.33 14.88
C ASP A 110 -6.09 7.57 14.32
N ASP A 111 -7.19 8.26 14.01
CA ASP A 111 -8.36 7.69 13.35
C ASP A 111 -8.02 7.16 11.94
N TYR A 112 -7.21 7.90 11.18
CA TYR A 112 -6.73 7.45 9.88
C TYR A 112 -5.84 6.22 9.99
N ALA A 113 -4.87 6.23 10.89
CA ALA A 113 -3.96 5.09 11.12
C ALA A 113 -4.72 3.85 11.59
N ALA A 114 -5.78 4.01 12.40
CA ALA A 114 -6.64 2.91 12.83
C ALA A 114 -7.41 2.26 11.67
N GLU A 115 -7.90 3.04 10.71
CA GLU A 115 -8.56 2.48 9.52
C GLU A 115 -7.56 1.73 8.63
N VAL A 116 -6.35 2.27 8.42
CA VAL A 116 -5.28 1.56 7.69
C VAL A 116 -4.93 0.25 8.38
N HIS A 117 -4.79 0.27 9.72
CA HIS A 117 -4.50 -0.92 10.51
C HIS A 117 -5.61 -1.99 10.36
N LYS A 118 -6.86 -1.57 10.46
CA LYS A 118 -8.02 -2.47 10.34
C LYS A 118 -8.06 -3.14 8.96
N HIS A 119 -7.76 -2.38 7.92
CA HIS A 119 -7.68 -2.87 6.55
C HIS A 119 -6.62 -3.95 6.42
N MET A 120 -5.38 -3.65 6.75
CA MET A 120 -4.27 -4.59 6.61
C MET A 120 -4.43 -5.83 7.49
N MET A 121 -4.98 -5.69 8.71
CA MET A 121 -5.25 -6.84 9.57
C MET A 121 -6.34 -7.76 9.03
N TYR A 122 -7.37 -7.21 8.36
CA TYR A 122 -8.36 -8.04 7.68
C TYR A 122 -7.72 -8.91 6.59
N GLU A 123 -6.79 -8.37 5.84
CA GLU A 123 -6.05 -9.14 4.82
C GLU A 123 -5.17 -10.23 5.45
N GLU A 124 -4.43 -9.89 6.49
CA GLU A 124 -3.58 -10.85 7.21
C GLU A 124 -4.39 -12.01 7.84
N GLU A 125 -5.54 -11.70 8.42
CA GLU A 125 -6.35 -12.66 9.17
C GLU A 125 -7.33 -13.45 8.30
N THR A 126 -7.73 -12.91 7.15
CA THR A 126 -8.79 -13.48 6.32
C THR A 126 -8.32 -13.81 4.90
N VAL A 127 -7.77 -12.84 4.18
CA VAL A 127 -7.44 -12.99 2.76
C VAL A 127 -6.21 -13.86 2.57
N PHE A 128 -5.12 -13.59 3.30
CA PHE A 128 -3.87 -14.34 3.14
C PHE A 128 -3.98 -15.81 3.55
N PRO A 129 -4.66 -16.19 4.65
CA PRO A 129 -4.94 -17.58 4.95
C PRO A 129 -5.76 -18.29 3.85
N TYR A 130 -6.76 -17.62 3.29
CA TYR A 130 -7.53 -18.15 2.18
C TYR A 130 -6.64 -18.44 0.95
N VAL A 131 -5.78 -17.49 0.57
CA VAL A 131 -4.88 -17.68 -0.57
C VAL A 131 -3.87 -18.79 -0.30
N ARG A 132 -3.33 -18.92 0.92
CA ARG A 132 -2.46 -20.04 1.30
C ARG A 132 -3.18 -21.39 1.16
N GLN A 133 -4.47 -21.45 1.48
CA GLN A 133 -5.28 -22.65 1.32
C GLN A 133 -5.49 -23.01 -0.16
N LEU A 134 -5.70 -22.00 -1.03
CA LEU A 134 -5.73 -22.22 -2.48
C LEU A 134 -4.42 -22.81 -3.02
N LEU A 135 -3.27 -22.37 -2.49
CA LEU A 135 -1.96 -22.88 -2.90
C LEU A 135 -1.75 -24.37 -2.54
N THR A 136 -2.49 -24.91 -1.59
CA THR A 136 -2.52 -26.35 -1.29
C THR A 136 -3.49 -27.14 -2.20
N GLY A 137 -4.17 -26.49 -3.14
CA GLY A 137 -5.15 -27.09 -4.04
C GLY A 137 -6.57 -27.16 -3.45
N GLU A 138 -6.81 -26.60 -2.29
CA GLU A 138 -8.12 -26.55 -1.64
C GLU A 138 -8.81 -25.21 -1.96
N CYS A 139 -10.01 -25.28 -2.57
CA CYS A 139 -10.86 -24.13 -2.79
C CYS A 139 -12.08 -24.25 -1.86
N PRO A 140 -12.15 -23.47 -0.77
CA PRO A 140 -13.29 -23.48 0.15
C PRO A 140 -14.58 -23.10 -0.56
N ALA A 141 -15.65 -23.85 -0.29
CA ALA A 141 -16.96 -23.57 -0.88
C ALA A 141 -17.56 -22.28 -0.29
N GLY A 142 -18.10 -21.43 -1.16
CA GLY A 142 -18.81 -20.21 -0.74
C GLY A 142 -17.95 -18.98 -0.56
N TYR A 143 -16.65 -19.05 -0.84
CA TYR A 143 -15.73 -17.92 -0.83
C TYR A 143 -15.04 -17.79 -2.19
N ASP A 144 -14.81 -16.56 -2.60
CA ASP A 144 -13.96 -16.20 -3.74
C ASP A 144 -13.30 -14.83 -3.51
N ILE A 145 -12.18 -14.61 -4.17
CA ILE A 145 -11.38 -13.39 -3.98
C ILE A 145 -12.14 -12.12 -4.40
N GLU A 146 -13.02 -12.20 -5.38
CA GLU A 146 -13.83 -11.06 -5.80
C GLU A 146 -14.85 -10.65 -4.75
N THR A 147 -15.37 -11.62 -3.98
CA THR A 147 -16.27 -11.35 -2.85
C THR A 147 -15.50 -10.69 -1.70
N PHE A 148 -14.31 -11.18 -1.37
CA PHE A 148 -13.42 -10.53 -0.40
C PHE A 148 -13.12 -9.10 -0.82
N HIS A 149 -12.72 -8.90 -2.07
CA HIS A 149 -12.41 -7.59 -2.60
C HIS A 149 -13.58 -6.61 -2.51
N ARG A 150 -14.79 -7.03 -2.90
CA ARG A 150 -16.00 -6.17 -2.80
C ARG A 150 -16.35 -5.79 -1.37
N GLN A 151 -16.13 -6.66 -0.41
CA GLN A 151 -16.34 -6.36 1.01
C GLN A 151 -15.28 -5.39 1.54
N HIS A 152 -14.10 -5.41 0.95
CA HIS A 152 -12.93 -4.67 1.34
C HIS A 152 -12.82 -3.30 0.67
N ASP A 153 -13.30 -3.12 -0.56
CA ASP A 153 -13.35 -1.84 -1.29
C ASP A 153 -14.14 -0.74 -0.58
N GLN A 154 -14.87 -1.09 0.48
CA GLN A 154 -15.51 -0.10 1.36
C GLN A 154 -14.48 0.69 2.19
N ILE A 155 -13.22 0.27 2.20
CA ILE A 155 -12.10 0.94 2.89
C ILE A 155 -11.13 1.51 1.84
N ASP A 156 -11.63 2.23 0.84
CA ASP A 156 -10.83 2.76 -0.27
C ASP A 156 -9.88 3.87 0.19
N LEU A 157 -8.58 3.56 0.21
CA LEU A 157 -7.50 4.46 0.57
C LEU A 157 -7.00 5.34 -0.61
N VAL A 158 -7.72 5.34 -1.75
CA VAL A 158 -7.30 6.02 -2.98
C VAL A 158 -7.58 7.52 -2.97
N LEU A 159 -6.60 8.31 -3.41
CA LEU A 159 -6.68 9.77 -3.51
C LEU A 159 -7.66 10.24 -4.60
N PRO A 160 -8.40 11.36 -4.39
CA PRO A 160 -9.43 11.87 -5.33
C PRO A 160 -8.90 12.23 -6.71
N HIS A 161 -7.63 12.57 -6.86
CA HIS A 161 -7.06 12.99 -8.15
C HIS A 161 -6.76 11.83 -9.10
N GLN A 162 -6.61 10.60 -8.61
CA GLN A 162 -6.43 9.39 -9.45
C GLN A 162 -7.76 8.86 -10.00
N ARG A 163 -8.91 9.32 -9.46
CA ARG A 163 -10.26 8.93 -9.92
C ARG A 163 -10.64 9.43 -11.30
N ARG A 164 -9.97 10.43 -11.87
CA ARG A 164 -10.36 10.98 -13.18
C ARG A 164 -10.25 9.99 -14.35
N GLN A 165 -9.57 8.85 -14.16
CA GLN A 165 -9.44 7.80 -15.19
C GLN A 165 -10.32 6.56 -14.93
N ARG A 166 -10.99 6.45 -13.77
CA ARG A 166 -11.88 5.31 -13.44
C ARG A 166 -13.31 5.76 -13.17
N VAL A 167 -13.97 6.32 -14.18
CA VAL A 167 -15.43 6.45 -14.17
C VAL A 167 -16.02 5.13 -14.64
N LEU A 168 -16.53 4.36 -13.73
CA LEU A 168 -17.56 3.32 -13.84
C LEU A 168 -17.21 2.14 -12.93
N ILE A 169 -17.61 2.22 -11.67
CA ILE A 169 -18.14 1.13 -10.83
C ILE A 169 -18.17 1.62 -9.37
N GLY A 170 -19.38 1.70 -8.80
CA GLY A 170 -19.65 1.71 -7.37
C GLY A 170 -19.35 2.99 -6.59
N ARG A 171 -20.40 3.63 -6.06
CA ARG A 171 -20.30 4.73 -5.09
C ARG A 171 -19.79 4.23 -3.75
N LEU A 172 -18.79 4.89 -3.25
CA LEU A 172 -18.17 4.69 -1.94
C LEU A 172 -18.84 5.50 -0.83
N PRO A 173 -18.66 5.08 0.44
CA PRO A 173 -19.08 5.89 1.57
C PRO A 173 -18.20 7.15 1.68
N ASP A 174 -18.84 8.30 1.55
CA ASP A 174 -18.24 9.65 1.60
C ASP A 174 -17.47 9.98 2.90
N GLN A 175 -17.57 9.16 3.93
CA GLN A 175 -17.07 9.47 5.27
C GLN A 175 -15.56 9.35 5.44
N ILE A 176 -14.89 8.38 4.80
CA ILE A 176 -13.43 8.17 4.95
C ILE A 176 -12.66 9.17 4.08
N GLU A 177 -13.11 9.42 2.86
CA GLU A 177 -12.55 10.46 2.01
C GLU A 177 -12.70 11.86 2.63
N ALA A 178 -13.82 12.13 3.28
CA ALA A 178 -14.03 13.38 3.98
C ALA A 178 -13.02 13.58 5.11
N LYS A 179 -12.81 12.57 5.96
CA LYS A 179 -11.84 12.65 7.08
C LYS A 179 -10.41 12.89 6.62
N ARG A 180 -9.97 12.23 5.56
CA ARG A 180 -8.61 12.36 5.01
C ARG A 180 -8.34 13.73 4.39
N THR A 181 -9.28 14.19 3.58
CA THR A 181 -9.24 15.54 3.00
C THR A 181 -9.32 16.60 4.09
N GLU A 182 -10.05 16.32 5.17
CA GLU A 182 -10.23 17.22 6.30
C GLU A 182 -8.94 17.43 7.09
N LEU A 183 -8.18 16.37 7.42
CA LEU A 183 -6.89 16.51 8.12
C LEU A 183 -5.91 17.40 7.34
N LYS A 184 -5.72 17.13 6.03
CA LYS A 184 -4.83 17.93 5.19
C LYS A 184 -5.32 19.37 5.05
N ASN A 185 -6.62 19.58 4.88
CA ASN A 185 -7.21 20.91 4.83
C ASN A 185 -7.06 21.68 6.15
N ILE A 186 -7.21 20.99 7.29
CA ILE A 186 -6.99 21.57 8.61
C ILE A 186 -5.54 22.02 8.73
N LEU A 187 -4.59 21.16 8.40
CA LEU A 187 -3.15 21.49 8.46
C LEU A 187 -2.78 22.62 7.51
N ILE A 188 -3.24 22.57 6.26
CA ILE A 188 -2.87 23.57 5.24
C ILE A 188 -3.54 24.93 5.48
N LYS A 189 -4.81 24.94 5.93
CA LYS A 189 -5.60 26.18 6.00
C LYS A 189 -5.63 26.81 7.40
N TYR A 190 -5.56 26.01 8.45
CA TYR A 190 -5.85 26.44 9.81
C TYR A 190 -4.69 26.24 10.78
N TYR A 191 -3.60 25.57 10.36
CA TYR A 191 -2.43 25.46 11.23
C TYR A 191 -1.81 26.87 11.41
N PRO A 192 -1.57 27.31 12.66
CA PRO A 192 -1.07 28.67 12.92
C PRO A 192 0.29 28.86 12.25
N ALA A 193 0.43 29.95 11.51
CA ALA A 193 1.70 30.36 10.90
C ALA A 193 2.65 30.85 12.00
N SER A 194 3.31 29.93 12.72
CA SER A 194 4.42 30.28 13.59
C SER A 194 5.74 30.05 12.85
N GLU A 195 6.63 31.01 12.85
CA GLU A 195 7.93 30.90 12.16
C GLU A 195 8.80 29.77 12.72
N SER A 196 8.58 29.35 13.96
CA SER A 196 9.39 28.34 14.65
C SER A 196 9.05 26.88 14.30
N CYS A 197 7.81 26.60 13.88
CA CYS A 197 7.36 25.22 13.64
C CYS A 197 6.91 24.94 12.20
N GLY A 198 6.99 25.94 11.33
CA GLY A 198 6.52 25.81 9.95
C GLY A 198 7.33 24.81 9.10
N LYS A 199 8.62 24.66 9.36
CA LYS A 199 9.49 23.73 8.63
C LYS A 199 9.21 22.29 9.02
N GLU A 200 9.08 22.04 10.31
CA GLU A 200 8.74 20.72 10.87
C GLU A 200 7.38 20.26 10.36
N MET A 201 6.37 21.12 10.40
CA MET A 201 5.03 20.80 9.91
C MET A 201 5.00 20.56 8.39
N ASN A 202 5.74 21.33 7.60
CA ASN A 202 5.88 21.08 6.17
C ASN A 202 6.50 19.70 5.89
N GLY A 203 7.51 19.30 6.68
CA GLY A 203 8.10 17.97 6.60
C GLY A 203 7.09 16.86 6.91
N VAL A 204 6.28 17.03 7.96
CA VAL A 204 5.23 16.08 8.33
C VAL A 204 4.15 15.97 7.25
N LEU A 205 3.71 17.11 6.71
CA LEU A 205 2.75 17.12 5.60
C LEU A 205 3.30 16.37 4.38
N PHE A 206 4.56 16.58 4.03
CA PHE A 206 5.21 15.86 2.95
C PHE A 206 5.24 14.34 3.23
N ASP A 207 5.57 13.94 4.45
CA ASP A 207 5.55 12.54 4.88
C ASP A 207 4.15 11.92 4.80
N ILE A 208 3.10 12.66 5.15
CA ILE A 208 1.71 12.21 5.03
C ILE A 208 1.34 12.00 3.55
N PHE A 209 1.63 12.96 2.67
CA PHE A 209 1.36 12.82 1.24
C PHE A 209 2.13 11.67 0.60
N LEU A 210 3.39 11.46 1.00
CA LEU A 210 4.18 10.35 0.50
C LEU A 210 3.61 9.01 0.98
N CYS A 211 3.24 8.90 2.25
CA CYS A 211 2.61 7.69 2.79
C CYS A 211 1.29 7.35 2.07
N GLU A 212 0.46 8.35 1.78
CA GLU A 212 -0.77 8.15 1.00
C GLU A 212 -0.47 7.67 -0.44
N SER A 213 0.56 8.22 -1.08
CA SER A 213 0.99 7.75 -2.41
C SER A 213 1.48 6.31 -2.38
N GLU A 214 2.23 5.93 -1.34
CA GLU A 214 2.70 4.56 -1.14
C GLU A 214 1.54 3.58 -0.89
N LEU A 215 0.53 3.97 -0.08
CA LEU A 215 -0.68 3.18 0.16
C LEU A 215 -1.53 3.04 -1.12
N ALA A 216 -1.65 4.11 -1.91
CA ALA A 216 -2.33 4.04 -3.21
C ALA A 216 -1.63 3.07 -4.17
N SER A 217 -0.29 3.07 -4.19
CA SER A 217 0.49 2.12 -4.98
C SER A 217 0.32 0.68 -4.49
N HIS A 218 0.22 0.48 -3.18
CA HIS A 218 -0.07 -0.82 -2.56
C HIS A 218 -1.44 -1.35 -3.03
N ASN A 219 -2.50 -0.55 -2.91
CA ASN A 219 -3.83 -0.92 -3.40
C ASN A 219 -3.88 -1.17 -4.92
N ASP A 220 -3.12 -0.42 -5.71
CA ASP A 220 -3.03 -0.65 -7.15
C ASP A 220 -2.39 -2.01 -7.48
N LEU A 221 -1.39 -2.42 -6.72
CA LEU A 221 -0.79 -3.75 -6.85
C LEU A 221 -1.79 -4.86 -6.50
N GLU A 222 -2.56 -4.69 -5.45
CA GLU A 222 -3.60 -5.65 -5.08
C GLU A 222 -4.68 -5.77 -6.15
N ASN A 223 -5.23 -4.65 -6.57
CA ASN A 223 -6.32 -4.62 -7.54
C ASN A 223 -5.92 -5.11 -8.94
N ARG A 224 -4.69 -4.84 -9.36
CA ARG A 224 -4.27 -5.08 -10.75
C ARG A 224 -3.39 -6.31 -10.92
N LEU A 225 -2.84 -6.84 -9.84
CA LEU A 225 -1.93 -7.98 -9.89
C LEU A 225 -2.36 -9.11 -8.96
N PHE A 226 -2.55 -8.84 -7.66
CA PHE A 226 -2.85 -9.86 -6.67
C PHE A 226 -4.21 -10.52 -6.90
N ILE A 227 -5.28 -9.75 -6.91
CA ILE A 227 -6.65 -10.25 -7.08
C ILE A 227 -6.81 -11.04 -8.39
N PRO A 228 -6.36 -10.53 -9.57
CA PRO A 228 -6.41 -11.30 -10.80
C PRO A 228 -5.58 -12.61 -10.76
N ALA A 229 -4.41 -12.59 -10.10
CA ALA A 229 -3.60 -13.79 -9.96
C ALA A 229 -4.28 -14.86 -9.09
N VAL A 230 -4.91 -14.46 -7.98
CA VAL A 230 -5.69 -15.36 -7.12
C VAL A 230 -6.91 -15.92 -7.86
N ALA A 231 -7.68 -15.07 -8.56
CA ALA A 231 -8.85 -15.49 -9.33
C ALA A 231 -8.48 -16.53 -10.42
N GLU A 232 -7.30 -16.39 -11.03
CA GLU A 232 -6.82 -17.39 -12.01
C GLU A 232 -6.51 -18.75 -11.36
N VAL A 233 -5.95 -18.75 -10.15
CA VAL A 233 -5.73 -20.01 -9.39
C VAL A 233 -7.04 -20.65 -8.97
N GLU A 234 -7.99 -19.86 -8.46
CA GLU A 234 -9.35 -20.34 -8.14
C GLU A 234 -10.01 -21.03 -9.36
N ARG A 235 -9.93 -20.37 -10.51
CA ARG A 235 -10.48 -20.90 -11.76
C ARG A 235 -9.86 -22.25 -12.11
N LYS A 236 -8.52 -22.34 -12.08
CA LYS A 236 -7.80 -23.60 -12.38
C LYS A 236 -8.20 -24.75 -11.45
N ILE A 237 -8.38 -24.47 -10.15
CA ILE A 237 -8.79 -25.48 -9.16
C ILE A 237 -10.24 -25.92 -9.41
N ARG A 238 -11.14 -24.99 -9.77
CA ARG A 238 -12.54 -25.31 -10.08
C ARG A 238 -12.68 -26.13 -11.37
N ASP A 239 -11.91 -25.78 -12.40
CA ASP A 239 -11.91 -26.47 -13.70
C ASP A 239 -11.31 -27.90 -13.62
N ALA A 240 -10.49 -28.17 -12.60
CA ALA A 240 -9.86 -29.49 -12.38
C ALA A 240 -10.72 -30.46 -11.54
N ARG A 241 -11.88 -30.01 -11.03
CA ARG A 241 -12.85 -30.82 -10.25
C ARG A 241 -13.99 -31.31 -11.13
#